data_c56f77f82118d64f604ae19d47d75951
#
_entry.id   c56f77f82118d64f604ae19d47d75951
#
_cell.length_a   1.000
_cell.length_b   1.000
_cell.length_c   1.000
_cell.angle_alpha   90.00
_cell.angle_beta   90.00
_cell.angle_gamma   90.00
#
_symmetry.space_group_name_H-M   'P 1'
#
loop_
_entity.id
_entity.type
_entity.pdbx_description
1 polymer ?
#
loop_
_entity_poly.entity_id
_entity_poly.type
_entity_poly.pdbx_seq_one_letter_code
_entity_poly.pdbx_strand_id
1 'polypeptide(L)'
;MCCFADYTTLKQCQNDFDLPRIRWVIKEIGLTLAELDFDLQAYLTRSFCILELFATVEGGAKLLVQMHFLRAFDVEAELAARPVDARAAKTRRDADKAKIDGFVESMEGGFERLNTTITEAIKEAAAVIARQFSASAIVLKNKGLTDHDATVVAEILKSNTSVTKVILGGNKEIGDEGAKALAEALKVNATVERLYLDGCGIGDDGAAALAEALRSNTSLTVLDLGGNGIGEQGKQLLREAVAGREGFYLSV
;
A
#
# COMPACT_ATOMS: atom_id res chain seq x y z
N MET A 1 -5.27 10.96 -9.44
CA MET A 1 -5.13 11.60 -10.77
C MET A 1 -5.06 10.48 -11.78
N CYS A 2 -6.12 10.23 -12.57
CA CYS A 2 -6.07 9.16 -13.57
C CYS A 2 -5.09 9.59 -14.66
N CYS A 3 -3.94 8.95 -14.72
CA CYS A 3 -2.90 9.24 -15.71
C CYS A 3 -3.13 8.35 -16.93
N PHE A 4 -3.63 8.95 -18.00
CA PHE A 4 -3.69 8.30 -19.31
C PHE A 4 -2.44 8.69 -20.13
N ALA A 5 -1.94 7.77 -20.93
CA ALA A 5 -0.78 7.99 -21.79
C ALA A 5 -1.00 9.08 -22.85
N ASP A 6 -2.24 9.48 -23.11
CA ASP A 6 -2.58 10.63 -23.94
C ASP A 6 -3.60 11.55 -23.23
N TYR A 7 -3.05 12.45 -22.41
CA TYR A 7 -3.80 13.45 -21.65
C TYR A 7 -4.66 14.37 -22.52
N THR A 8 -4.30 14.58 -23.77
CA THR A 8 -5.03 15.44 -24.70
C THR A 8 -6.33 14.83 -25.18
N THR A 9 -6.33 13.56 -25.50
CA THR A 9 -7.52 12.83 -25.99
C THR A 9 -8.58 12.69 -24.89
N LEU A 10 -8.15 12.48 -23.64
CA LEU A 10 -9.05 12.36 -22.51
C LEU A 10 -9.59 13.68 -21.97
N LYS A 11 -8.80 14.76 -22.01
CA LYS A 11 -9.29 16.10 -21.69
C LYS A 11 -10.43 16.52 -22.62
N GLN A 12 -10.41 16.05 -23.84
CA GLN A 12 -11.48 16.27 -24.82
C GLN A 12 -12.72 15.39 -24.52
N CYS A 13 -12.53 14.15 -24.06
CA CYS A 13 -13.63 13.26 -23.63
C CYS A 13 -14.29 13.72 -22.31
N GLN A 14 -13.56 14.38 -21.41
CA GLN A 14 -14.13 14.93 -20.18
C GLN A 14 -15.10 16.10 -20.39
N ASN A 15 -15.00 16.80 -21.52
CA ASN A 15 -15.91 17.91 -21.86
C ASN A 15 -17.19 17.42 -22.53
N ASP A 16 -17.10 16.38 -23.35
CA ASP A 16 -18.25 15.77 -24.07
C ASP A 16 -18.29 14.29 -23.64
N PHE A 17 -19.02 14.02 -22.56
CA PHE A 17 -19.16 12.67 -22.01
C PHE A 17 -19.67 11.69 -23.10
N ASP A 18 -18.75 10.94 -23.70
CA ASP A 18 -19.00 9.93 -24.72
C ASP A 18 -18.46 8.58 -24.25
N LEU A 19 -19.29 7.79 -23.58
CA LEU A 19 -18.95 6.46 -23.06
C LEU A 19 -18.48 5.48 -24.15
N PRO A 20 -19.11 5.37 -25.31
CA PRO A 20 -18.63 4.55 -26.42
C PRO A 20 -17.19 4.90 -26.80
N ARG A 21 -16.87 6.19 -26.86
CA ARG A 21 -15.53 6.67 -27.19
C ARG A 21 -14.50 6.33 -26.09
N ILE A 22 -14.87 6.46 -24.82
CA ILE A 22 -13.99 6.06 -23.70
C ILE A 22 -13.67 4.57 -23.79
N ARG A 23 -14.67 3.71 -24.00
CA ARG A 23 -14.47 2.26 -24.16
C ARG A 23 -13.58 1.95 -25.37
N TRP A 24 -13.77 2.63 -26.49
CA TRP A 24 -12.95 2.47 -27.67
C TRP A 24 -11.48 2.86 -27.39
N VAL A 25 -11.23 4.02 -26.77
CA VAL A 25 -9.90 4.50 -26.43
C VAL A 25 -9.20 3.51 -25.50
N ILE A 26 -9.86 3.02 -24.46
CA ILE A 26 -9.28 2.04 -23.52
C ILE A 26 -8.93 0.75 -24.26
N LYS A 27 -9.82 0.27 -25.15
CA LYS A 27 -9.59 -0.93 -25.95
C LYS A 27 -8.40 -0.79 -26.89
N GLU A 28 -8.27 0.35 -27.57
CA GLU A 28 -7.17 0.63 -28.52
C GLU A 28 -5.83 0.79 -27.81
N ILE A 29 -5.80 1.45 -26.66
CA ILE A 29 -4.60 1.58 -25.84
C ILE A 29 -4.21 0.23 -25.21
N GLY A 30 -5.19 -0.63 -24.91
CA GLY A 30 -4.98 -1.95 -24.32
C GLY A 30 -4.42 -1.93 -22.89
N LEU A 31 -4.37 -0.76 -22.25
CA LEU A 31 -3.76 -0.57 -20.95
C LEU A 31 -4.47 0.55 -20.17
N THR A 32 -4.79 0.29 -18.92
CA THR A 32 -5.23 1.32 -17.96
C THR A 32 -4.35 1.27 -16.72
N LEU A 33 -3.89 2.43 -16.29
CA LEU A 33 -3.18 2.61 -15.03
C LEU A 33 -4.14 3.21 -14.00
N ALA A 34 -4.45 2.45 -12.95
CA ALA A 34 -5.22 2.91 -11.81
C ALA A 34 -4.28 3.15 -10.62
N GLU A 35 -4.21 4.40 -10.18
CA GLU A 35 -3.43 4.81 -9.02
C GLU A 35 -4.34 4.80 -7.78
N LEU A 36 -4.16 3.79 -6.92
CA LEU A 36 -4.98 3.55 -5.71
C LEU A 36 -4.16 3.80 -4.43
N ASP A 37 -3.17 4.70 -4.50
CA ASP A 37 -2.07 4.76 -3.53
C ASP A 37 -2.49 5.29 -2.15
N PHE A 38 -3.31 6.34 -2.09
CA PHE A 38 -3.53 7.03 -0.81
C PHE A 38 -4.94 6.86 -0.24
N ASP A 39 -5.92 6.65 -1.08
CA ASP A 39 -7.31 6.50 -0.66
C ASP A 39 -8.10 5.74 -1.72
N LEU A 40 -8.21 4.43 -1.53
CA LEU A 40 -9.03 3.57 -2.37
C LEU A 40 -10.47 4.10 -2.46
N GLN A 41 -11.01 4.60 -1.36
CA GLN A 41 -12.37 5.13 -1.31
C GLN A 41 -12.50 6.44 -2.08
N ALA A 42 -11.50 7.33 -2.05
CA ALA A 42 -11.51 8.55 -2.86
C ALA A 42 -11.56 8.24 -4.36
N TYR A 43 -10.88 7.18 -4.80
CA TYR A 43 -10.96 6.70 -6.18
C TYR A 43 -12.34 6.12 -6.50
N LEU A 44 -12.86 5.24 -5.63
CA LEU A 44 -14.13 4.54 -5.81
C LEU A 44 -15.38 5.43 -5.61
N THR A 45 -15.24 6.62 -5.05
CA THR A 45 -16.33 7.60 -4.98
C THR A 45 -16.52 8.42 -6.27
N ARG A 46 -15.70 8.20 -7.29
CA ARG A 46 -15.78 8.91 -8.57
C ARG A 46 -16.34 8.01 -9.66
N SER A 47 -17.51 8.36 -10.19
CA SER A 47 -18.19 7.56 -11.21
C SER A 47 -17.34 7.32 -12.46
N PHE A 48 -16.52 8.28 -12.88
CA PHE A 48 -15.63 8.12 -14.03
C PHE A 48 -14.55 7.08 -13.79
N CYS A 49 -13.89 7.12 -12.63
CA CYS A 49 -12.85 6.14 -12.30
C CYS A 49 -13.41 4.71 -12.26
N ILE A 50 -14.60 4.55 -11.70
CA ILE A 50 -15.32 3.27 -11.68
C ILE A 50 -15.63 2.78 -13.10
N LEU A 51 -16.12 3.64 -13.99
CA LEU A 51 -16.41 3.26 -15.37
C LEU A 51 -15.16 2.94 -16.17
N GLU A 52 -14.05 3.63 -15.93
CA GLU A 52 -12.76 3.33 -16.55
C GLU A 52 -12.25 1.95 -16.18
N LEU A 53 -12.30 1.60 -14.89
CA LEU A 53 -11.96 0.26 -14.42
C LEU A 53 -12.84 -0.80 -15.05
N PHE A 54 -14.15 -0.58 -15.05
CA PHE A 54 -15.10 -1.52 -15.66
C PHE A 54 -14.86 -1.70 -17.17
N ALA A 55 -14.70 -0.59 -17.91
CA ALA A 55 -14.44 -0.65 -19.35
C ALA A 55 -13.11 -1.35 -19.67
N THR A 56 -12.11 -1.23 -18.78
CA THR A 56 -10.83 -1.93 -18.91
C THR A 56 -11.01 -3.43 -18.78
N VAL A 57 -11.69 -3.88 -17.73
CA VAL A 57 -11.91 -5.30 -17.47
C VAL A 57 -12.79 -5.93 -18.56
N GLU A 58 -13.91 -5.32 -18.89
CA GLU A 58 -14.84 -5.79 -19.93
C GLU A 58 -14.23 -5.76 -21.34
N GLY A 59 -13.37 -4.78 -21.62
CA GLY A 59 -12.68 -4.64 -22.89
C GLY A 59 -11.49 -5.59 -23.07
N GLY A 60 -11.12 -6.35 -22.05
CA GLY A 60 -9.93 -7.20 -22.05
C GLY A 60 -8.61 -6.43 -22.10
N ALA A 61 -8.63 -5.14 -21.78
CA ALA A 61 -7.42 -4.34 -21.66
C ALA A 61 -6.69 -4.67 -20.36
N LYS A 62 -5.38 -4.51 -20.36
CA LYS A 62 -4.57 -4.75 -19.16
C LYS A 62 -4.80 -3.67 -18.12
N LEU A 63 -5.25 -4.07 -16.94
CA LEU A 63 -5.31 -3.18 -15.78
C LEU A 63 -3.98 -3.25 -15.03
N LEU A 64 -3.28 -2.12 -14.97
CA LEU A 64 -2.16 -1.94 -14.05
C LEU A 64 -2.66 -1.11 -12.87
N VAL A 65 -2.68 -1.73 -11.71
CA VAL A 65 -2.96 -1.04 -10.46
C VAL A 65 -1.64 -0.62 -9.85
N GLN A 66 -1.43 0.68 -9.73
CA GLN A 66 -0.40 1.24 -8.88
C GLN A 66 -1.01 1.45 -7.50
N MET A 67 -0.64 0.61 -6.58
CA MET A 67 -1.08 0.64 -5.20
C MET A 67 0.16 0.58 -4.34
N HIS A 68 0.20 1.39 -3.28
CA HIS A 68 1.25 1.22 -2.29
C HIS A 68 1.14 -0.20 -1.74
N PHE A 69 2.23 -0.95 -1.75
CA PHE A 69 2.23 -2.38 -1.43
C PHE A 69 1.58 -2.69 -0.07
N LEU A 70 1.67 -1.76 0.89
CA LEU A 70 1.04 -1.86 2.20
C LEU A 70 -0.49 -1.91 2.11
N ARG A 71 -1.08 -1.18 1.16
CA ARG A 71 -2.53 -1.20 0.92
C ARG A 71 -3.01 -2.53 0.37
N ALA A 72 -2.15 -3.26 -0.35
CA ALA A 72 -2.53 -4.56 -0.91
C ALA A 72 -2.91 -5.59 0.18
N PHE A 73 -2.37 -5.46 1.39
CA PHE A 73 -2.71 -6.34 2.51
C PHE A 73 -4.04 -5.99 3.19
N ASP A 74 -4.48 -4.74 3.10
CA ASP A 74 -5.70 -4.25 3.76
C ASP A 74 -6.93 -4.16 2.83
N VAL A 75 -6.75 -4.35 1.52
CA VAL A 75 -7.80 -4.18 0.51
C VAL A 75 -9.05 -5.02 0.81
N GLU A 76 -8.88 -6.26 1.23
CA GLU A 76 -10.04 -7.12 1.55
C GLU A 76 -10.83 -6.60 2.74
N ALA A 77 -10.14 -6.18 3.81
CA ALA A 77 -10.77 -5.60 4.99
C ALA A 77 -11.42 -4.25 4.67
N GLU A 78 -10.76 -3.42 3.88
CA GLU A 78 -11.29 -2.11 3.46
C GLU A 78 -12.54 -2.28 2.57
N LEU A 79 -12.52 -3.18 1.59
CA LEU A 79 -13.68 -3.45 0.73
C LEU A 79 -14.81 -4.15 1.49
N ALA A 80 -14.52 -4.92 2.52
CA ALA A 80 -15.54 -5.51 3.40
C ALA A 80 -16.22 -4.43 4.28
N ALA A 81 -15.44 -3.48 4.80
CA ALA A 81 -15.94 -2.37 5.60
C ALA A 81 -16.70 -1.33 4.76
N ARG A 82 -16.23 -1.09 3.53
CA ARG A 82 -16.80 -0.11 2.60
C ARG A 82 -16.82 -0.72 1.18
N PRO A 83 -17.87 -1.47 0.85
CA PRO A 83 -18.02 -2.07 -0.47
C PRO A 83 -18.05 -1.04 -1.59
N VAL A 84 -17.66 -1.43 -2.79
CA VAL A 84 -17.80 -0.59 -3.98
C VAL A 84 -19.29 -0.29 -4.20
N ASP A 85 -19.64 0.98 -4.23
CA ASP A 85 -20.98 1.47 -4.53
C ASP A 85 -20.92 2.49 -5.65
N ALA A 86 -21.01 1.99 -6.88
CA ALA A 86 -20.98 2.81 -8.07
C ALA A 86 -22.21 3.74 -8.19
N ARG A 87 -23.36 3.36 -7.56
CA ARG A 87 -24.56 4.20 -7.54
C ARG A 87 -24.36 5.42 -6.64
N ALA A 88 -23.67 5.28 -5.51
CA ALA A 88 -23.34 6.39 -4.62
C ALA A 88 -22.18 7.27 -5.13
N ALA A 89 -21.44 6.81 -6.14
CA ALA A 89 -20.30 7.54 -6.67
C ALA A 89 -20.74 8.88 -7.31
N LYS A 90 -19.88 9.91 -7.16
CA LYS A 90 -20.18 11.29 -7.52
C LYS A 90 -19.53 11.69 -8.84
N THR A 91 -20.16 12.61 -9.54
CA THR A 91 -19.61 13.33 -10.68
C THR A 91 -19.47 14.80 -10.36
N ARG A 92 -18.70 15.53 -11.18
CA ARG A 92 -18.57 16.98 -11.06
C ARG A 92 -19.86 17.72 -11.45
N ARG A 93 -20.69 17.11 -12.32
CA ARG A 93 -21.95 17.68 -12.82
C ARG A 93 -23.05 16.63 -12.70
N ASP A 94 -24.20 17.00 -12.16
CA ASP A 94 -25.34 16.10 -11.97
C ASP A 94 -25.87 15.52 -13.31
N ALA A 95 -25.82 16.30 -14.39
CA ALA A 95 -26.19 15.83 -15.72
C ALA A 95 -25.33 14.66 -16.22
N ASP A 96 -24.05 14.63 -15.86
CA ASP A 96 -23.17 13.52 -16.20
C ASP A 96 -23.49 12.30 -15.36
N LYS A 97 -23.85 12.49 -14.09
CA LYS A 97 -24.31 11.40 -13.21
C LYS A 97 -25.52 10.69 -13.78
N ALA A 98 -26.55 11.44 -14.18
CA ALA A 98 -27.76 10.86 -14.77
C ALA A 98 -27.49 10.05 -16.05
N LYS A 99 -26.56 10.51 -16.91
CA LYS A 99 -26.16 9.76 -18.10
C LYS A 99 -25.42 8.49 -17.77
N ILE A 100 -24.51 8.54 -16.78
CA ILE A 100 -23.75 7.38 -16.31
C ILE A 100 -24.70 6.36 -15.71
N ASP A 101 -25.58 6.79 -14.81
CA ASP A 101 -26.53 5.89 -14.15
C ASP A 101 -27.46 5.21 -15.15
N GLY A 102 -28.01 5.99 -16.10
CA GLY A 102 -28.85 5.43 -17.17
C GLY A 102 -28.12 4.44 -18.07
N PHE A 103 -26.83 4.68 -18.35
CA PHE A 103 -26.00 3.74 -19.09
C PHE A 103 -25.78 2.44 -18.29
N VAL A 104 -25.38 2.54 -17.01
CA VAL A 104 -25.14 1.38 -16.17
C VAL A 104 -26.43 0.57 -16.00
N GLU A 105 -27.57 1.21 -15.81
CA GLU A 105 -28.87 0.53 -15.69
C GLU A 105 -29.29 -0.16 -17.00
N SER A 106 -28.84 0.30 -18.14
CA SER A 106 -29.08 -0.36 -19.44
C SER A 106 -28.20 -1.58 -19.70
N MET A 107 -27.15 -1.79 -18.90
CA MET A 107 -26.26 -2.94 -19.02
C MET A 107 -26.89 -4.17 -18.35
N GLU A 108 -26.60 -5.35 -18.88
CA GLU A 108 -26.94 -6.61 -18.23
C GLU A 108 -26.28 -6.70 -16.85
N GLY A 109 -27.07 -6.91 -15.81
CA GLY A 109 -26.63 -6.94 -14.42
C GLY A 109 -26.40 -5.58 -13.75
N GLY A 110 -26.49 -4.48 -14.53
CA GLY A 110 -26.51 -3.11 -14.01
C GLY A 110 -25.41 -2.80 -12.99
N PHE A 111 -25.77 -2.09 -11.93
CA PHE A 111 -24.85 -1.70 -10.86
C PHE A 111 -24.27 -2.88 -10.07
N GLU A 112 -25.00 -3.96 -9.92
CA GLU A 112 -24.53 -5.14 -9.20
C GLU A 112 -23.35 -5.78 -9.92
N ARG A 113 -23.47 -6.02 -11.22
CA ARG A 113 -22.37 -6.51 -12.05
C ARG A 113 -21.18 -5.56 -12.03
N LEU A 114 -21.43 -4.25 -12.18
CA LEU A 114 -20.38 -3.23 -12.14
C LEU A 114 -19.59 -3.30 -10.82
N ASN A 115 -20.27 -3.28 -9.69
CA ASN A 115 -19.66 -3.32 -8.37
C ASN A 115 -18.86 -4.61 -8.13
N THR A 116 -19.42 -5.75 -8.51
CA THR A 116 -18.75 -7.05 -8.41
C THR A 116 -17.48 -7.10 -9.26
N THR A 117 -17.58 -6.74 -10.54
CA THR A 117 -16.44 -6.76 -11.47
C THR A 117 -15.28 -5.90 -10.96
N ILE A 118 -15.57 -4.69 -10.45
CA ILE A 118 -14.55 -3.79 -9.93
C ILE A 118 -13.95 -4.32 -8.63
N THR A 119 -14.78 -4.84 -7.74
CA THR A 119 -14.32 -5.44 -6.48
C THR A 119 -13.35 -6.58 -6.73
N GLU A 120 -13.69 -7.48 -7.65
CA GLU A 120 -12.84 -8.62 -8.02
C GLU A 120 -11.53 -8.16 -8.68
N ALA A 121 -11.59 -7.20 -9.61
CA ALA A 121 -10.39 -6.67 -10.27
C ALA A 121 -9.41 -6.02 -9.27
N ILE A 122 -9.92 -5.28 -8.29
CA ILE A 122 -9.09 -4.66 -7.25
C ILE A 122 -8.48 -5.73 -6.34
N LYS A 123 -9.26 -6.73 -5.92
CA LYS A 123 -8.77 -7.85 -5.11
C LYS A 123 -7.69 -8.65 -5.84
N GLU A 124 -7.90 -8.94 -7.12
CA GLU A 124 -6.91 -9.66 -7.93
C GLU A 124 -5.60 -8.86 -8.06
N ALA A 125 -5.69 -7.57 -8.35
CA ALA A 125 -4.53 -6.69 -8.42
C ALA A 125 -3.79 -6.61 -7.07
N ALA A 126 -4.51 -6.47 -5.97
CA ALA A 126 -3.94 -6.49 -4.62
C ALA A 126 -3.26 -7.82 -4.32
N ALA A 127 -3.88 -8.95 -4.69
CA ALA A 127 -3.30 -10.27 -4.50
C ALA A 127 -2.00 -10.48 -5.31
N VAL A 128 -1.90 -9.92 -6.51
CA VAL A 128 -0.66 -9.94 -7.32
C VAL A 128 0.44 -9.17 -6.61
N ILE A 129 0.14 -7.98 -6.08
CA ILE A 129 1.09 -7.18 -5.31
C ILE A 129 1.48 -7.91 -4.03
N ALA A 130 0.51 -8.41 -3.27
CA ALA A 130 0.75 -9.15 -2.03
C ALA A 130 1.62 -10.40 -2.23
N ARG A 131 1.45 -11.14 -3.35
CA ARG A 131 2.29 -12.30 -3.69
C ARG A 131 3.75 -11.93 -3.91
N GLN A 132 4.05 -10.73 -4.40
CA GLN A 132 5.43 -10.27 -4.54
C GLN A 132 6.10 -10.08 -3.16
N PHE A 133 5.29 -9.88 -2.11
CA PHE A 133 5.71 -9.72 -0.71
C PHE A 133 5.43 -10.94 0.17
N SER A 134 4.82 -12.00 -0.36
CA SER A 134 4.69 -13.31 0.32
C SER A 134 6.01 -14.10 0.34
N ALA A 135 7.05 -13.57 -0.28
CA ALA A 135 8.42 -14.01 -0.06
C ALA A 135 8.80 -13.76 1.42
N SER A 136 9.74 -14.53 1.94
CA SER A 136 10.25 -14.41 3.31
C SER A 136 10.93 -13.06 3.63
N ALA A 137 10.87 -12.09 2.74
CA ALA A 137 11.52 -10.78 2.88
C ALA A 137 10.66 -9.62 2.37
N ILE A 138 10.58 -8.54 3.17
CA ILE A 138 10.09 -7.22 2.76
C ILE A 138 11.32 -6.37 2.39
N VAL A 139 11.43 -5.93 1.13
CA VAL A 139 12.60 -5.16 0.65
C VAL A 139 12.14 -3.82 0.10
N LEU A 140 12.32 -2.77 0.90
CA LEU A 140 11.82 -1.41 0.62
C LEU A 140 12.90 -0.33 0.83
N LYS A 141 14.15 -0.68 0.59
CA LYS A 141 15.29 0.24 0.70
C LYS A 141 15.17 1.41 -0.27
N ASN A 142 15.43 2.66 0.22
CA ASN A 142 15.43 3.88 -0.59
C ASN A 142 14.11 4.15 -1.34
N LYS A 143 12.96 3.95 -0.70
CA LYS A 143 11.63 4.17 -1.30
C LYS A 143 10.96 5.47 -0.85
N GLY A 144 11.64 6.31 -0.06
CA GLY A 144 11.07 7.55 0.47
C GLY A 144 9.95 7.30 1.48
N LEU A 145 10.05 6.20 2.24
CA LEU A 145 9.06 5.85 3.26
C LEU A 145 9.16 6.79 4.44
N THR A 146 8.01 7.04 5.05
CA THR A 146 7.80 7.89 6.22
C THR A 146 7.53 7.05 7.47
N ASP A 147 7.40 7.71 8.63
CA ASP A 147 6.92 7.09 9.88
C ASP A 147 5.57 6.39 9.72
N HIS A 148 4.67 6.99 8.95
CA HIS A 148 3.35 6.40 8.67
C HIS A 148 3.49 5.06 7.93
N ASP A 149 4.35 5.00 6.92
CA ASP A 149 4.60 3.76 6.16
C ASP A 149 5.23 2.69 7.06
N ALA A 150 6.19 3.07 7.91
CA ALA A 150 6.78 2.17 8.90
C ALA A 150 5.73 1.63 9.90
N THR A 151 4.77 2.46 10.30
CA THR A 151 3.64 2.04 11.15
C THR A 151 2.78 1.00 10.44
N VAL A 152 2.49 1.18 9.15
CA VAL A 152 1.73 0.17 8.38
C VAL A 152 2.52 -1.14 8.22
N VAL A 153 3.84 -1.07 7.97
CA VAL A 153 4.71 -2.27 7.99
C VAL A 153 4.60 -2.98 9.34
N ALA A 154 4.66 -2.22 10.43
CA ALA A 154 4.53 -2.75 11.79
C ALA A 154 3.20 -3.48 12.01
N GLU A 155 2.08 -2.92 11.59
CA GLU A 155 0.76 -3.57 11.71
C GLU A 155 0.71 -4.89 10.92
N ILE A 156 1.26 -4.92 9.71
CA ILE A 156 1.37 -6.16 8.92
C ILE A 156 2.19 -7.20 9.68
N LEU A 157 3.32 -6.82 10.24
CA LEU A 157 4.21 -7.74 10.94
C LEU A 157 3.56 -8.37 12.18
N LYS A 158 2.63 -7.69 12.87
CA LYS A 158 1.95 -8.23 14.06
C LYS A 158 1.22 -9.55 13.80
N SER A 159 0.66 -9.73 12.61
CA SER A 159 -0.08 -10.94 12.22
C SER A 159 0.68 -11.83 11.21
N ASN A 160 1.76 -11.32 10.61
CA ASN A 160 2.51 -12.05 9.59
C ASN A 160 3.43 -13.11 10.21
N THR A 161 3.35 -14.34 9.70
CA THR A 161 4.13 -15.49 10.16
C THR A 161 5.09 -16.05 9.10
N SER A 162 5.28 -15.35 7.98
CA SER A 162 6.13 -15.82 6.87
C SER A 162 7.35 -14.95 6.62
N VAL A 163 7.28 -13.65 6.98
CA VAL A 163 8.38 -12.71 6.79
C VAL A 163 9.45 -12.91 7.86
N THR A 164 10.67 -13.23 7.41
CA THR A 164 11.84 -13.36 8.27
C THR A 164 12.84 -12.22 8.13
N LYS A 165 12.71 -11.41 7.07
CA LYS A 165 13.64 -10.33 6.76
C LYS A 165 12.91 -9.05 6.36
N VAL A 166 13.26 -7.93 6.99
CA VAL A 166 12.70 -6.60 6.69
C VAL A 166 13.84 -5.62 6.39
N ILE A 167 13.81 -4.99 5.21
CA ILE A 167 14.83 -4.03 4.77
C ILE A 167 14.13 -2.71 4.45
N LEU A 168 14.27 -1.73 5.34
CA LEU A 168 13.72 -0.37 5.21
C LEU A 168 14.83 0.70 5.10
N GLY A 169 16.09 0.31 5.04
CA GLY A 169 17.23 1.23 5.05
C GLY A 169 17.15 2.33 3.99
N GLY A 170 17.73 3.49 4.27
CA GLY A 170 17.81 4.64 3.38
C GLY A 170 16.52 5.46 3.27
N ASN A 171 15.50 5.20 4.08
CA ASN A 171 14.26 5.98 4.14
C ASN A 171 14.36 7.02 5.26
N LYS A 172 14.91 8.19 4.95
CA LYS A 172 15.30 9.24 5.90
C LYS A 172 14.14 9.84 6.70
N GLU A 173 12.91 9.65 6.25
CA GLU A 173 11.70 10.13 6.92
C GLU A 173 11.07 9.06 7.84
N ILE A 174 11.71 7.88 7.97
CA ILE A 174 11.42 6.94 9.05
C ILE A 174 12.25 7.40 10.26
N GLY A 175 11.57 8.05 11.19
CA GLY A 175 12.17 8.56 12.42
C GLY A 175 11.85 7.70 13.64
N ASP A 176 11.77 8.37 14.79
CA ASP A 176 11.52 7.69 16.06
C ASP A 176 10.12 7.08 16.16
N GLU A 177 9.11 7.71 15.57
CA GLU A 177 7.73 7.22 15.62
C GLU A 177 7.57 5.92 14.80
N GLY A 178 8.17 5.86 13.62
CA GLY A 178 8.22 4.64 12.83
C GLY A 178 8.99 3.51 13.53
N ALA A 179 10.12 3.84 14.15
CA ALA A 179 10.90 2.90 14.95
C ALA A 179 10.13 2.36 16.16
N LYS A 180 9.36 3.22 16.86
CA LYS A 180 8.47 2.82 17.98
C LYS A 180 7.40 1.84 17.50
N ALA A 181 6.76 2.13 16.37
CA ALA A 181 5.75 1.24 15.80
C ALA A 181 6.33 -0.15 15.45
N LEU A 182 7.50 -0.18 14.81
CA LEU A 182 8.22 -1.42 14.51
C LEU A 182 8.62 -2.17 15.78
N ALA A 183 9.05 -1.47 16.82
CA ALA A 183 9.38 -2.06 18.13
C ALA A 183 8.16 -2.74 18.75
N GLU A 184 6.97 -2.10 18.73
CA GLU A 184 5.74 -2.73 19.23
C GLU A 184 5.36 -3.98 18.42
N ALA A 185 5.57 -3.96 17.11
CA ALA A 185 5.35 -5.15 16.29
C ALA A 185 6.31 -6.29 16.66
N LEU A 186 7.58 -5.99 16.90
CA LEU A 186 8.58 -6.98 17.30
C LEU A 186 8.30 -7.63 18.65
N LYS A 187 7.60 -6.96 19.58
CA LYS A 187 7.21 -7.56 20.87
C LYS A 187 6.26 -8.75 20.71
N VAL A 188 5.49 -8.78 19.63
CA VAL A 188 4.51 -9.85 19.35
C VAL A 188 4.89 -10.75 18.17
N ASN A 189 5.69 -10.24 17.23
CA ASN A 189 6.15 -11.01 16.08
C ASN A 189 7.33 -11.92 16.47
N ALA A 190 7.20 -13.21 16.15
CA ALA A 190 8.21 -14.23 16.45
C ALA A 190 8.86 -14.82 15.18
N THR A 191 8.70 -14.18 14.03
CA THR A 191 9.19 -14.70 12.73
C THR A 191 10.28 -13.84 12.10
N VAL A 192 10.27 -12.53 12.37
CA VAL A 192 11.31 -11.63 11.86
C VAL A 192 12.64 -11.91 12.55
N GLU A 193 13.61 -12.32 11.75
CA GLU A 193 14.98 -12.61 12.18
C GLU A 193 15.94 -11.45 11.90
N ARG A 194 15.64 -10.65 10.85
CA ARG A 194 16.55 -9.60 10.37
C ARG A 194 15.80 -8.32 10.07
N LEU A 195 16.21 -7.22 10.71
CA LEU A 195 15.65 -5.88 10.50
C LEU A 195 16.78 -4.91 10.15
N TYR A 196 16.66 -4.28 8.97
CA TYR A 196 17.61 -3.28 8.47
C TYR A 196 16.94 -1.93 8.41
N LEU A 197 17.45 -0.99 9.19
CA LEU A 197 16.98 0.40 9.33
C LEU A 197 18.17 1.38 9.14
N ASP A 198 19.19 0.95 8.39
CA ASP A 198 20.37 1.76 8.12
C ASP A 198 20.00 3.07 7.36
N GLY A 199 20.57 4.21 7.78
CA GLY A 199 20.35 5.50 7.12
C GLY A 199 18.90 6.00 7.12
N CYS A 200 18.15 5.66 8.14
CA CYS A 200 16.87 6.25 8.49
C CYS A 200 17.08 7.50 9.38
N GLY A 201 16.00 8.14 9.83
CA GLY A 201 16.08 9.32 10.71
C GLY A 201 15.91 9.01 12.20
N ILE A 202 16.32 7.81 12.63
CA ILE A 202 16.08 7.31 13.99
C ILE A 202 17.06 7.96 14.97
N GLY A 203 16.52 8.47 16.09
CA GLY A 203 17.25 9.04 17.20
C GLY A 203 17.25 8.14 18.45
N ASP A 204 17.50 8.75 19.62
CA ASP A 204 17.58 8.04 20.88
C ASP A 204 16.25 7.46 21.34
N ASP A 205 15.13 8.13 21.07
CA ASP A 205 13.79 7.68 21.45
C ASP A 205 13.39 6.40 20.70
N GLY A 206 13.62 6.34 19.39
CA GLY A 206 13.39 5.15 18.58
C GLY A 206 14.32 4.00 18.98
N ALA A 207 15.60 4.31 19.25
CA ALA A 207 16.57 3.34 19.73
C ALA A 207 16.16 2.75 21.08
N ALA A 208 15.65 3.56 22.01
CA ALA A 208 15.16 3.09 23.31
C ALA A 208 13.96 2.15 23.17
N ALA A 209 13.02 2.47 22.28
CA ALA A 209 11.86 1.61 21.99
C ALA A 209 12.30 0.25 21.40
N LEU A 210 13.23 0.27 20.45
CA LEU A 210 13.80 -0.96 19.87
C LEU A 210 14.55 -1.77 20.93
N ALA A 211 15.33 -1.14 21.80
CA ALA A 211 16.01 -1.80 22.90
C ALA A 211 15.02 -2.49 23.86
N GLU A 212 13.90 -1.85 24.18
CA GLU A 212 12.85 -2.43 25.00
C GLU A 212 12.21 -3.65 24.33
N ALA A 213 11.93 -3.56 23.03
CA ALA A 213 11.39 -4.70 22.29
C ALA A 213 12.36 -5.88 22.23
N LEU A 214 13.67 -5.63 22.10
CA LEU A 214 14.71 -6.68 22.07
C LEU A 214 14.81 -7.48 23.38
N ARG A 215 14.39 -6.92 24.51
CA ARG A 215 14.39 -7.63 25.80
C ARG A 215 13.39 -8.79 25.84
N SER A 216 12.29 -8.68 25.09
CA SER A 216 11.24 -9.70 24.99
C SER A 216 11.31 -10.51 23.70
N ASN A 217 11.75 -9.90 22.60
CA ASN A 217 11.85 -10.57 21.31
C ASN A 217 13.09 -11.47 21.24
N THR A 218 12.89 -12.75 20.96
CA THR A 218 13.95 -13.76 20.84
C THR A 218 14.20 -14.20 19.40
N SER A 219 13.35 -13.81 18.44
CA SER A 219 13.47 -14.22 17.04
C SER A 219 14.46 -13.36 16.25
N LEU A 220 14.56 -12.06 16.57
CA LEU A 220 15.48 -11.17 15.87
C LEU A 220 16.93 -11.52 16.21
N THR A 221 17.74 -11.70 15.17
CA THR A 221 19.19 -12.01 15.27
C THR A 221 20.06 -10.95 14.62
N VAL A 222 19.47 -10.11 13.75
CA VAL A 222 20.18 -9.02 13.07
C VAL A 222 19.37 -7.73 13.20
N LEU A 223 19.99 -6.69 13.73
CA LEU A 223 19.47 -5.31 13.73
C LEU A 223 20.56 -4.37 13.22
N ASP A 224 20.30 -3.74 12.08
CA ASP A 224 21.18 -2.72 11.50
C ASP A 224 20.53 -1.34 11.63
N LEU A 225 21.15 -0.48 12.40
CA LEU A 225 20.77 0.92 12.65
C LEU A 225 21.90 1.88 12.21
N GLY A 226 22.87 1.41 11.44
CA GLY A 226 24.01 2.21 11.01
C GLY A 226 23.58 3.48 10.25
N GLY A 227 24.28 4.59 10.44
CA GLY A 227 24.02 5.85 9.76
C GLY A 227 22.74 6.58 10.21
N ASN A 228 22.23 6.27 11.41
CA ASN A 228 21.14 7.00 12.07
C ASN A 228 21.67 8.06 13.04
N GLY A 229 20.77 8.91 13.54
CA GLY A 229 21.06 9.98 14.50
C GLY A 229 21.12 9.53 15.96
N ILE A 230 21.46 8.24 16.23
CA ILE A 230 21.45 7.67 17.58
C ILE A 230 22.67 8.15 18.36
N GLY A 231 22.42 8.76 19.51
CA GLY A 231 23.46 9.18 20.46
C GLY A 231 24.04 8.03 21.29
N GLU A 232 25.03 8.31 22.13
CA GLU A 232 25.67 7.27 22.96
C GLU A 232 24.68 6.64 23.96
N GLN A 233 23.68 7.37 24.41
CA GLN A 233 22.66 6.82 25.33
C GLN A 233 21.82 5.75 24.63
N GLY A 234 21.31 6.01 23.43
CA GLY A 234 20.53 5.04 22.64
C GLY A 234 21.35 3.82 22.27
N LYS A 235 22.61 4.02 21.84
CA LYS A 235 23.56 2.94 21.54
C LYS A 235 23.83 2.04 22.75
N GLN A 236 23.98 2.65 23.93
CA GLN A 236 24.20 1.91 25.18
C GLN A 236 22.98 1.02 25.51
N LEU A 237 21.77 1.57 25.42
CA LEU A 237 20.53 0.82 25.66
C LEU A 237 20.39 -0.38 24.72
N LEU A 238 20.71 -0.19 23.43
CA LEU A 238 20.67 -1.27 22.44
C LEU A 238 21.71 -2.36 22.74
N ARG A 239 22.96 -1.98 23.08
CA ARG A 239 23.99 -2.95 23.46
C ARG A 239 23.60 -3.74 24.70
N GLU A 240 23.04 -3.09 25.73
CA GLU A 240 22.55 -3.74 26.94
C GLU A 240 21.39 -4.71 26.64
N ALA A 241 20.47 -4.34 25.76
CA ALA A 241 19.33 -5.18 25.39
C ALA A 241 19.72 -6.48 24.69
N VAL A 242 20.87 -6.50 24.01
CA VAL A 242 21.39 -7.70 23.33
C VAL A 242 22.54 -8.38 24.07
N ALA A 243 22.92 -7.87 25.24
CA ALA A 243 24.00 -8.45 26.05
C ALA A 243 23.68 -9.91 26.39
N GLY A 244 24.63 -10.81 26.09
CA GLY A 244 24.44 -12.25 26.30
C GLY A 244 23.67 -12.99 25.20
N ARG A 245 23.23 -12.32 24.12
CA ARG A 245 22.63 -12.98 22.96
C ARG A 245 23.73 -13.44 22.00
N GLU A 246 24.11 -14.71 22.10
CA GLU A 246 25.11 -15.29 21.19
C GLU A 246 24.65 -15.21 19.72
N GLY A 247 25.55 -14.75 18.84
CA GLY A 247 25.30 -14.66 17.41
C GLY A 247 24.41 -13.49 17.00
N PHE A 248 24.01 -12.59 17.91
CA PHE A 248 23.26 -11.39 17.54
C PHE A 248 24.17 -10.35 16.87
N TYR A 249 23.78 -9.90 15.68
CA TYR A 249 24.47 -8.81 14.98
C TYR A 249 23.75 -7.48 15.24
N LEU A 250 24.45 -6.54 15.86
CA LEU A 250 23.99 -5.16 16.08
C LEU A 250 24.97 -4.20 15.38
N SER A 251 24.44 -3.35 14.50
CA SER A 251 25.13 -2.20 13.89
C SER A 251 24.46 -0.91 14.36
N VAL A 252 25.21 0.03 15.01
CA VAL A 252 24.71 1.30 15.57
C VAL A 252 25.70 2.43 15.43
#